data_99e55b881ea5e6e7955349abd938539e
#
_entry.id   99e55b881ea5e6e7955349abd938539e
#
_cell.length_a   1.000
_cell.length_b   1.000
_cell.length_c   1.000
_cell.angle_alpha   90.00
_cell.angle_beta   90.00
_cell.angle_gamma   90.00
#
_symmetry.space_group_name_H-M   'P 1'
#
loop_
_entity.id
_entity.type
_entity.pdbx_description
1 polymer ?
#
loop_
_entity_poly.entity_id
_entity_poly.type
_entity_poly.pdbx_seq_one_letter_code
_entity_poly.pdbx_strand_id
1 'polypeptide(L)'
;MKKVLITGTNSYLGSFVKQELNRYPQKYQVQELDMMDPNWQSFDFSGFDVVYHVAGLAHSTPDESQRDFYYQVNTELAYQTACNAAKEGV
;
A
#
# COMPACT_ATOMS: atom_id res chain seq x y z
N MET A 1 -13.01 -9.17 13.64
CA MET A 1 -11.65 -9.12 13.10
C MET A 1 -11.58 -8.05 12.01
N LYS A 2 -10.62 -7.16 12.12
CA LYS A 2 -10.41 -6.14 11.10
C LYS A 2 -9.44 -6.65 10.04
N LYS A 3 -9.80 -6.42 8.77
CA LYS A 3 -8.95 -6.79 7.65
C LYS A 3 -8.19 -5.56 7.17
N VAL A 4 -6.86 -5.67 7.17
CA VAL A 4 -5.96 -4.57 6.83
C VAL A 4 -5.20 -4.94 5.56
N LEU A 5 -5.26 -4.07 4.55
CA LEU A 5 -4.48 -4.21 3.34
C LEU A 5 -3.30 -3.25 3.38
N ILE A 6 -2.10 -3.77 3.22
CA ILE A 6 -0.89 -2.96 3.11
C ILE A 6 -0.48 -2.91 1.65
N THR A 7 -0.49 -1.72 1.05
CA THR A 7 -0.03 -1.56 -0.32
C THR A 7 1.49 -1.41 -0.32
N GLY A 8 2.16 -2.40 -0.93
CA GLY A 8 3.60 -2.47 -0.96
C GLY A 8 4.09 -3.70 -0.25
N THR A 9 5.01 -4.41 -0.88
CA THR A 9 5.64 -5.59 -0.30
C THR A 9 7.10 -5.27 -0.03
N ASN A 10 7.67 -5.95 0.96
CA ASN A 10 9.09 -5.83 1.30
C ASN A 10 9.52 -4.41 1.67
N SER A 11 8.58 -3.56 2.09
CA SER A 11 8.92 -2.24 2.60
C SER A 11 9.26 -2.33 4.08
N TYR A 12 10.13 -1.43 4.53
CA TYR A 12 10.52 -1.39 5.93
C TYR A 12 9.31 -1.07 6.83
N LEU A 13 8.58 -0.01 6.50
CA LEU A 13 7.43 0.40 7.30
C LEU A 13 6.29 -0.60 7.22
N GLY A 14 6.01 -1.11 6.02
CA GLY A 14 4.96 -2.11 5.84
C GLY A 14 5.24 -3.39 6.60
N SER A 15 6.48 -3.85 6.56
CA SER A 15 6.89 -5.06 7.28
C SER A 15 6.78 -4.87 8.77
N PHE A 16 7.16 -3.70 9.28
CA PHE A 16 7.06 -3.38 10.70
C PHE A 16 5.59 -3.38 11.16
N VAL A 17 4.72 -2.73 10.41
CA VAL A 17 3.29 -2.66 10.74
C VAL A 17 2.68 -4.06 10.69
N LYS A 18 3.02 -4.84 9.66
CA LYS A 18 2.53 -6.20 9.54
C LYS A 18 2.95 -7.05 10.74
N GLN A 19 4.20 -6.94 11.14
CA GLN A 19 4.72 -7.68 12.27
C GLN A 19 3.97 -7.32 13.56
N GLU A 20 3.74 -6.02 13.78
CA GLU A 20 3.03 -5.56 14.96
C GLU A 20 1.57 -6.03 14.97
N LEU A 21 0.88 -5.96 13.84
CA LEU A 21 -0.52 -6.39 13.78
C LEU A 21 -0.65 -7.90 13.90
N ASN A 22 0.34 -8.66 13.42
CA ASN A 22 0.33 -10.12 13.53
C ASN A 22 0.54 -10.61 14.96
N ARG A 23 0.91 -9.73 15.88
CA ARG A 23 0.94 -10.08 17.31
C ARG A 23 -0.47 -10.26 17.87
N TYR A 24 -1.49 -9.80 17.14
CA TYR A 24 -2.88 -9.90 17.56
C TYR A 24 -3.71 -10.58 16.47
N PRO A 25 -3.42 -11.87 16.17
CA PRO A 25 -4.05 -12.55 15.03
C PRO A 25 -5.55 -12.72 15.17
N GLN A 26 -6.08 -12.60 16.38
CA GLN A 26 -7.52 -12.68 16.60
C GLN A 26 -8.22 -11.35 16.34
N LYS A 27 -7.47 -10.24 16.25
CA LYS A 27 -8.01 -8.91 16.05
C LYS A 27 -7.81 -8.41 14.63
N TYR A 28 -6.73 -8.83 13.96
CA TYR A 28 -6.35 -8.31 12.65
C TYR A 28 -5.98 -9.42 11.70
N GLN A 29 -6.44 -9.28 10.48
CA GLN A 29 -6.00 -10.08 9.35
C GLN A 29 -5.29 -9.13 8.37
N VAL A 30 -4.03 -9.39 8.09
CA VAL A 30 -3.19 -8.49 7.30
C VAL A 30 -2.83 -9.16 5.97
N GLN A 31 -2.97 -8.39 4.89
CA GLN A 31 -2.56 -8.83 3.56
C GLN A 31 -1.72 -7.73 2.91
N GLU A 32 -0.68 -8.10 2.18
CA GLU A 32 0.14 -7.17 1.43
C GLU A 32 -0.22 -7.25 -0.04
N LEU A 33 -0.18 -6.10 -0.72
CA LEU A 33 -0.41 -6.00 -2.16
C LEU A 33 0.87 -5.48 -2.82
N ASP A 34 1.39 -6.26 -3.77
CA ASP A 34 2.59 -5.88 -4.53
C ASP A 34 2.22 -4.82 -5.56
N MET A 35 2.62 -3.57 -5.31
CA MET A 35 2.33 -2.47 -6.20
C MET A 35 3.24 -2.43 -7.42
N MET A 36 4.26 -3.29 -7.47
CA MET A 36 5.08 -3.47 -8.67
C MET A 36 4.42 -4.38 -9.69
N ASP A 37 3.41 -5.14 -9.28
CA ASP A 37 2.62 -5.96 -10.19
C ASP A 37 1.76 -5.04 -11.06
N PRO A 38 1.88 -5.10 -12.41
CA PRO A 38 1.09 -4.22 -13.28
C PRO A 38 -0.42 -4.46 -13.16
N ASN A 39 -0.83 -5.56 -12.60
CA ASN A 39 -2.24 -5.88 -12.41
C ASN A 39 -2.77 -5.48 -11.03
N TRP A 40 -2.03 -4.71 -10.25
CA TRP A 40 -2.46 -4.36 -8.89
C TRP A 40 -3.80 -3.61 -8.88
N GLN A 41 -4.09 -2.85 -9.94
CA GLN A 41 -5.34 -2.10 -10.03
C GLN A 41 -6.56 -3.00 -10.17
N SER A 42 -6.36 -4.25 -10.59
CA SER A 42 -7.43 -5.24 -10.68
C SER A 42 -7.67 -5.96 -9.36
N PHE A 43 -6.86 -5.71 -8.35
CA PHE A 43 -7.02 -6.30 -7.04
C PHE A 43 -8.33 -5.84 -6.42
N ASP A 44 -9.04 -6.78 -5.82
CA ASP A 44 -10.33 -6.50 -5.19
C ASP A 44 -10.11 -5.94 -3.79
N PHE A 45 -10.41 -4.65 -3.61
CA PHE A 45 -10.27 -3.96 -2.33
C PHE A 45 -11.46 -4.18 -1.42
N SER A 46 -12.53 -4.80 -1.90
CA SER A 46 -13.72 -5.01 -1.07
C SER A 46 -13.40 -5.95 0.10
N GLY A 47 -14.12 -5.79 1.18
CA GLY A 47 -13.93 -6.63 2.35
C GLY A 47 -12.80 -6.20 3.28
N PHE A 48 -12.01 -5.20 2.90
CA PHE A 48 -11.00 -4.65 3.79
C PHE A 48 -11.58 -3.49 4.60
N ASP A 49 -11.15 -3.39 5.85
CA ASP A 49 -11.57 -2.30 6.74
C ASP A 49 -10.64 -1.10 6.64
N VAL A 50 -9.36 -1.37 6.37
CA VAL A 50 -8.32 -0.34 6.34
C VAL A 50 -7.36 -0.64 5.19
N VAL A 51 -6.95 0.41 4.48
CA VAL A 51 -5.83 0.35 3.53
C VAL A 51 -4.70 1.21 4.09
N TYR A 52 -3.56 0.59 4.31
CA TYR A 52 -2.35 1.27 4.75
C TYR A 52 -1.40 1.36 3.57
N HIS A 53 -1.28 2.57 3.02
CA HIS A 53 -0.53 2.79 1.77
C HIS A 53 0.92 3.15 2.09
N VAL A 54 1.84 2.22 1.79
CA VAL A 54 3.28 2.44 2.01
C VAL A 54 4.08 2.34 0.72
N ALA A 55 3.44 2.03 -0.40
CA ALA A 55 4.13 1.91 -1.67
C ALA A 55 4.57 3.27 -2.19
N GLY A 56 5.69 3.28 -2.89
CA GLY A 56 6.23 4.49 -3.49
C GLY A 56 7.73 4.36 -3.70
N LEU A 57 8.30 5.34 -4.37
CA LEU A 57 9.74 5.41 -4.61
C LEU A 57 10.35 6.27 -3.51
N ALA A 58 10.95 5.64 -2.51
CA ALA A 58 11.47 6.34 -1.34
C ALA A 58 12.79 5.79 -0.82
N HIS A 59 13.43 4.89 -1.57
CA HIS A 59 14.60 4.17 -1.05
C HIS A 59 15.91 4.94 -1.15
N SER A 60 15.94 6.01 -1.94
CA SER A 60 17.13 6.83 -2.10
C SER A 60 16.72 8.27 -2.35
N THR A 61 17.67 9.19 -2.10
CA THR A 61 17.45 10.60 -2.45
C THR A 61 17.56 10.72 -3.97
N PRO A 62 16.49 11.11 -4.67
CA PRO A 62 16.58 11.28 -6.12
C PRO A 62 17.43 12.50 -6.46
N ASP A 63 18.16 12.45 -7.58
CA ASP A 63 18.79 13.65 -8.11
C ASP A 63 17.72 14.53 -8.77
N GLU A 64 18.12 15.72 -9.22
CA GLU A 64 17.15 16.66 -9.79
C GLU A 64 16.45 16.13 -11.02
N SER A 65 17.12 15.31 -11.81
CA SER A 65 16.53 14.76 -13.04
C SER A 65 15.46 13.70 -12.74
N GLN A 66 15.48 13.12 -11.54
CA GLN A 66 14.55 12.05 -11.16
C GLN A 66 13.43 12.54 -10.25
N ARG A 67 13.54 13.78 -9.76
CA ARG A 67 12.59 14.28 -8.76
C ARG A 67 11.15 14.27 -9.27
N ASP A 68 10.92 14.75 -10.48
CA ASP A 68 9.58 14.83 -11.05
C ASP A 68 9.00 13.43 -11.26
N PHE A 69 9.84 12.50 -11.69
CA PHE A 69 9.42 11.11 -11.86
C PHE A 69 8.99 10.50 -10.52
N TYR A 70 9.75 10.73 -9.45
CA TYR A 70 9.41 10.23 -8.12
C TYR A 70 8.10 10.81 -7.63
N TYR A 71 7.91 12.11 -7.78
CA TYR A 71 6.65 12.76 -7.39
C TYR A 71 5.48 12.22 -8.20
N GLN A 72 5.66 12.05 -9.50
CA GLN A 72 4.59 11.57 -10.36
C GLN A 72 4.19 10.15 -9.98
N VAL A 73 5.14 9.25 -9.81
CA VAL A 73 4.85 7.86 -9.47
C VAL A 73 4.17 7.78 -8.10
N ASN A 74 4.72 8.47 -7.10
CA ASN A 74 4.16 8.41 -5.76
C ASN A 74 2.76 9.01 -5.69
N THR A 75 2.53 10.10 -6.39
CA THR A 75 1.21 10.75 -6.45
C THR A 75 0.19 9.84 -7.15
N GLU A 76 0.57 9.25 -8.28
CA GLU A 76 -0.32 8.36 -9.01
C GLU A 76 -0.68 7.13 -8.20
N LEU A 77 0.30 6.51 -7.53
CA LEU A 77 0.05 5.34 -6.70
C LEU A 77 -0.93 5.68 -5.58
N ALA A 78 -0.71 6.80 -4.89
CA ALA A 78 -1.59 7.20 -3.79
C ALA A 78 -2.99 7.51 -4.30
N TYR A 79 -3.09 8.23 -5.41
CA TYR A 79 -4.39 8.60 -5.99
C TYR A 79 -5.17 7.37 -6.42
N GLN A 80 -4.55 6.48 -7.19
CA GLN A 80 -5.23 5.29 -7.68
C GLN A 80 -5.62 4.35 -6.54
N THR A 81 -4.77 4.22 -5.52
CA THR A 81 -5.07 3.41 -4.35
C THR A 81 -6.29 3.97 -3.62
N ALA A 82 -6.33 5.29 -3.42
CA ALA A 82 -7.45 5.93 -2.75
C ALA A 82 -8.75 5.78 -3.56
N CYS A 83 -8.68 5.92 -4.89
CA CYS A 83 -9.84 5.75 -5.74
C CYS A 83 -10.38 4.32 -5.67
N ASN A 84 -9.50 3.33 -5.73
CA ASN A 84 -9.92 1.94 -5.66
C ASN A 84 -10.53 1.61 -4.29
N ALA A 85 -9.94 2.12 -3.22
CA ALA A 85 -10.47 1.94 -1.88
C ALA A 85 -11.85 2.59 -1.73
N ALA A 86 -11.99 3.82 -2.19
CA ALA A 86 -13.26 4.55 -2.11
C ALA A 86 -14.36 3.86 -2.91
N LYS A 87 -14.02 3.36 -4.09
CA LYS A 87 -14.96 2.64 -4.94
C LYS A 87 -15.53 1.41 -4.24
N GLU A 88 -14.72 0.75 -3.44
CA GLU A 88 -15.12 -0.47 -2.73
C GLU A 88 -15.56 -0.20 -1.28
N GLY A 89 -15.70 1.05 -0.90
CA GLY A 89 -16.21 1.42 0.41
C GLY A 89 -15.22 1.30 1.57
N VAL A 90 -13.93 1.30 1.25
CA VAL A 90 -12.88 1.21 2.28
C VAL A 90 -12.51 2.58 2.79
#